data_5d411c6c248edcccc29d629b4aeac7ae
#
_entry.id   5d411c6c248edcccc29d629b4aeac7ae
#
_cell.length_a   1.000
_cell.length_b   1.000
_cell.length_c   1.000
_cell.angle_alpha   90.00
_cell.angle_beta   90.00
_cell.angle_gamma   90.00
#
_symmetry.space_group_name_H-M   'P 1'
#
loop_
_entity.id
_entity.type
_entity.pdbx_description
1 polymer ?
#
loop_
_entity_poly.entity_id
_entity_poly.type
_entity_poly.pdbx_seq_one_letter_code
_entity_poly.pdbx_strand_id
1 'polypeptide(L)'
;MSNGRRRGFVILIAGVALAFALRALPLYWSSLPSTLDGFDYAWLAKTATETGSLPLTQRADNLVFSTYLSVVSLVTDAVPVRAIQPLATVVGGVICFVGGVVARRVLRDSGSSDGTATAVGAVTATLLAIQGLFLRRTTVPDEEILGILLVITLAFCLHLALRSRLRRWWLVVGLLLVVFPMTHTFSTFIAALVVTALVVRHVSVRLSLRSVLGPGVLAVAFWAYMFSYYRFAESSTTLSVPYVNRVMAYPGLFLAWLILLAIGIVWVQQTGRRVKQISYLAVVGSFFGIVGLNAVSPIFPGTTQTPPLILGLVAILGVFAVTAAFGLELFESYRGGAIPTAMFLAPVTIIGFGLTASLTPEYYDTVMRAQTFLHIPAAMLVGVVLVRLLQAASGSTAGRTLRLGLVALVLVSTVATAPLAYLTMDTATVPSTTYESEFDGVRFASTHTDSPWLSDHSLTRVGANYFKAQVGYSAVANWLSGGPSPDCLVISQRSWTTTGAHLFPNAPETVSATAYAEWTATRNVVYANTGNDPVVVSRPVGNATCAAATNRTV
;
A
#
# COMPACT_ATOMS: atom_id res chain seq x y z
N MET A 1 6.20 -19.00 33.09
CA MET A 1 6.27 -17.67 32.40
C MET A 1 6.10 -16.58 33.46
N SER A 2 6.97 -15.57 33.48
CA SER A 2 6.76 -14.42 34.37
C SER A 2 5.47 -13.68 34.01
N ASN A 3 4.78 -13.08 34.98
CA ASN A 3 3.51 -12.35 34.75
C ASN A 3 3.63 -11.29 33.66
N GLY A 4 4.78 -10.63 33.53
CA GLY A 4 5.01 -9.64 32.46
C GLY A 4 5.03 -10.24 31.04
N ARG A 5 5.58 -11.42 30.86
CA ARG A 5 5.60 -12.14 29.57
C ARG A 5 4.19 -12.59 29.17
N ARG A 6 3.39 -13.06 30.11
CA ARG A 6 1.99 -13.47 29.86
C ARG A 6 1.14 -12.27 29.41
N ARG A 7 1.27 -11.13 30.10
CA ARG A 7 0.56 -9.88 29.73
C ARG A 7 0.97 -9.39 28.35
N GLY A 8 2.27 -9.34 28.03
CA GLY A 8 2.74 -8.93 26.71
C GLY A 8 2.23 -9.84 25.59
N PHE A 9 2.11 -11.15 25.83
CA PHE A 9 1.57 -12.08 24.85
C PHE A 9 0.05 -11.89 24.62
N VAL A 10 -0.72 -11.63 25.68
CA VAL A 10 -2.15 -11.31 25.57
C VAL A 10 -2.37 -10.02 24.75
N ILE A 11 -1.57 -8.96 25.02
CA ILE A 11 -1.65 -7.70 24.26
C ILE A 11 -1.29 -7.94 22.78
N LEU A 12 -0.28 -8.77 22.50
CA LEU A 12 0.07 -9.13 21.12
C LEU A 12 -1.10 -9.81 20.40
N ILE A 13 -1.72 -10.81 21.02
CA ILE A 13 -2.88 -11.49 20.43
C ILE A 13 -4.04 -10.51 20.20
N ALA A 14 -4.35 -9.67 21.19
CA ALA A 14 -5.41 -8.67 21.07
C ALA A 14 -5.11 -7.66 19.96
N GLY A 15 -3.86 -7.18 19.84
CA GLY A 15 -3.43 -6.27 18.77
C GLY A 15 -3.52 -6.92 17.39
N VAL A 16 -3.17 -8.20 17.27
CA VAL A 16 -3.30 -8.96 16.01
C VAL A 16 -4.77 -9.20 15.67
N ALA A 17 -5.62 -9.58 16.63
CA ALA A 17 -7.06 -9.71 16.42
C ALA A 17 -7.69 -8.38 15.95
N LEU A 18 -7.29 -7.27 16.56
CA LEU A 18 -7.70 -5.92 16.14
C LEU A 18 -7.21 -5.62 14.70
N ALA A 19 -6.00 -6.04 14.35
CA ALA A 19 -5.46 -5.86 12.99
C ALA A 19 -6.32 -6.58 11.94
N PHE A 20 -6.76 -7.79 12.20
CA PHE A 20 -7.69 -8.53 11.33
C PHE A 20 -9.06 -7.86 11.29
N ALA A 21 -9.62 -7.49 12.45
CA ALA A 21 -10.94 -6.87 12.52
C ALA A 21 -11.02 -5.57 11.71
N LEU A 22 -10.03 -4.68 11.88
CA LEU A 22 -9.98 -3.42 11.14
C LEU A 22 -9.82 -3.64 9.63
N ARG A 23 -9.05 -4.64 9.20
CA ARG A 23 -8.84 -4.95 7.77
C ARG A 23 -10.02 -5.70 7.14
N ALA A 24 -10.90 -6.27 7.96
CA ALA A 24 -12.15 -6.87 7.50
C ALA A 24 -13.27 -5.85 7.29
N LEU A 25 -13.13 -4.62 7.80
CA LEU A 25 -14.19 -3.60 7.70
C LEU A 25 -14.69 -3.32 6.27
N PRO A 26 -13.87 -3.35 5.20
CA PRO A 26 -14.39 -3.20 3.83
C PRO A 26 -15.50 -4.19 3.48
N LEU A 27 -15.45 -5.40 4.03
CA LEU A 27 -16.49 -6.42 3.84
C LEU A 27 -17.87 -6.01 4.42
N TYR A 28 -17.93 -4.99 5.27
CA TYR A 28 -19.18 -4.42 5.74
C TYR A 28 -19.95 -3.67 4.63
N TRP A 29 -19.21 -2.99 3.73
CA TRP A 29 -19.83 -2.24 2.63
C TRP A 29 -20.09 -3.11 1.42
N SER A 30 -19.17 -4.04 1.09
CA SER A 30 -19.33 -4.95 -0.05
C SER A 30 -18.52 -6.22 0.13
N SER A 31 -19.01 -7.34 -0.44
CA SER A 31 -18.25 -8.59 -0.55
C SER A 31 -17.22 -8.57 -1.70
N LEU A 32 -17.21 -7.51 -2.51
CA LEU A 32 -16.36 -7.33 -3.67
C LEU A 32 -15.06 -6.58 -3.30
N PRO A 33 -14.07 -6.52 -4.20
CA PRO A 33 -12.83 -5.79 -3.95
C PRO A 33 -13.10 -4.32 -3.64
N SER A 34 -12.41 -3.78 -2.62
CA SER A 34 -12.46 -2.36 -2.25
C SER A 34 -11.54 -1.48 -3.10
N THR A 35 -11.10 -1.97 -4.26
CA THR A 35 -10.31 -1.24 -5.26
C THR A 35 -10.61 -1.77 -6.65
N LEU A 36 -10.55 -0.89 -7.65
CA LEU A 36 -10.81 -1.24 -9.04
C LEU A 36 -9.75 -2.20 -9.62
N ASP A 37 -8.50 -2.13 -9.14
CA ASP A 37 -7.42 -3.03 -9.55
C ASP A 37 -7.63 -4.46 -9.02
N GLY A 38 -8.32 -4.62 -7.88
CA GLY A 38 -8.67 -5.94 -7.33
C GLY A 38 -9.49 -6.80 -8.29
N PHE A 39 -10.26 -6.19 -9.18
CA PHE A 39 -11.01 -6.90 -10.22
C PHE A 39 -10.10 -7.53 -11.27
N ASP A 40 -8.98 -6.88 -11.65
CA ASP A 40 -8.01 -7.44 -12.57
C ASP A 40 -7.29 -8.65 -11.96
N TYR A 41 -6.86 -8.56 -10.69
CA TYR A 41 -6.26 -9.69 -9.97
C TYR A 41 -7.24 -10.86 -9.80
N ALA A 42 -8.50 -10.55 -9.52
CA ALA A 42 -9.55 -11.56 -9.42
C ALA A 42 -9.80 -12.25 -10.78
N TRP A 43 -9.75 -11.51 -11.89
CA TRP A 43 -9.84 -12.08 -13.23
C TRP A 43 -8.63 -12.98 -13.56
N LEU A 44 -7.41 -12.55 -13.23
CA LEU A 44 -6.20 -13.37 -13.43
C LEU A 44 -6.30 -14.70 -12.66
N ALA A 45 -6.75 -14.64 -11.41
CA ALA A 45 -6.95 -15.84 -10.60
C ALA A 45 -8.08 -16.73 -11.14
N LYS A 46 -9.20 -16.13 -11.58
CA LYS A 46 -10.30 -16.86 -12.25
C LYS A 46 -9.80 -17.58 -13.49
N THR A 47 -9.08 -16.88 -14.37
CA THR A 47 -8.51 -17.47 -15.59
C THR A 47 -7.57 -18.62 -15.25
N ALA A 48 -6.72 -18.46 -14.23
CA ALA A 48 -5.83 -19.52 -13.80
C ALA A 48 -6.57 -20.75 -13.26
N THR A 49 -7.67 -20.58 -12.52
CA THR A 49 -8.48 -21.69 -12.01
C THR A 49 -9.27 -22.40 -13.12
N GLU A 50 -9.78 -21.66 -14.10
CA GLU A 50 -10.56 -22.20 -15.22
C GLU A 50 -9.69 -22.92 -16.27
N THR A 51 -8.50 -22.37 -16.56
CA THR A 51 -7.60 -22.92 -17.61
C THR A 51 -6.55 -23.89 -17.08
N GLY A 52 -6.35 -23.96 -15.76
CA GLY A 52 -5.27 -24.71 -15.12
C GLY A 52 -3.87 -24.15 -15.40
N SER A 53 -3.77 -22.92 -15.91
CA SER A 53 -2.50 -22.25 -16.27
C SER A 53 -2.49 -20.79 -15.85
N LEU A 54 -1.32 -20.31 -15.39
CA LEU A 54 -1.16 -18.90 -15.05
C LEU A 54 -1.08 -18.03 -16.32
N PRO A 55 -1.78 -16.90 -16.38
CA PRO A 55 -1.77 -16.01 -17.55
C PRO A 55 -0.49 -15.15 -17.60
N LEU A 56 0.67 -15.79 -17.78
CA LEU A 56 2.01 -15.18 -17.75
C LEU A 56 2.20 -14.07 -18.78
N THR A 57 1.54 -14.17 -19.93
CA THR A 57 1.62 -13.19 -21.01
C THR A 57 0.87 -11.88 -20.70
N GLN A 58 0.02 -11.87 -19.66
CA GLN A 58 -0.78 -10.72 -19.27
C GLN A 58 -0.06 -9.87 -18.22
N ARG A 59 0.34 -10.49 -17.12
CA ARG A 59 0.96 -9.82 -15.98
C ARG A 59 2.05 -10.71 -15.37
N ALA A 60 3.31 -10.32 -15.53
CA ALA A 60 4.45 -11.05 -14.97
C ALA A 60 4.86 -10.56 -13.57
N ASP A 61 4.36 -9.41 -13.13
CA ASP A 61 4.75 -8.72 -11.90
C ASP A 61 3.89 -9.07 -10.68
N ASN A 62 2.77 -9.78 -10.88
CA ASN A 62 1.86 -10.16 -9.80
C ASN A 62 1.55 -11.66 -9.74
N LEU A 63 2.40 -12.49 -10.36
CA LEU A 63 2.18 -13.94 -10.45
C LEU A 63 1.98 -14.62 -9.11
N VAL A 64 2.74 -14.16 -8.09
CA VAL A 64 2.67 -14.77 -6.75
C VAL A 64 1.33 -14.44 -6.08
N PHE A 65 0.86 -13.20 -6.19
CA PHE A 65 -0.41 -12.81 -5.60
C PHE A 65 -1.60 -13.51 -6.28
N SER A 66 -1.61 -13.51 -7.63
CA SER A 66 -2.66 -14.19 -8.41
C SER A 66 -2.67 -15.70 -8.18
N THR A 67 -1.50 -16.35 -8.10
CA THR A 67 -1.39 -17.78 -7.77
C THR A 67 -1.94 -18.06 -6.37
N TYR A 68 -1.58 -17.21 -5.39
CA TYR A 68 -2.06 -17.38 -4.03
C TYR A 68 -3.57 -17.21 -3.95
N LEU A 69 -4.13 -16.24 -4.64
CA LEU A 69 -5.59 -16.05 -4.74
C LEU A 69 -6.27 -17.26 -5.42
N SER A 70 -5.67 -17.82 -6.49
CA SER A 70 -6.18 -19.01 -7.16
C SER A 70 -6.22 -20.22 -6.22
N VAL A 71 -5.14 -20.45 -5.46
CA VAL A 71 -5.07 -21.52 -4.47
C VAL A 71 -6.13 -21.34 -3.37
N VAL A 72 -6.28 -20.13 -2.85
CA VAL A 72 -7.32 -19.82 -1.84
C VAL A 72 -8.71 -20.08 -2.40
N SER A 73 -8.98 -19.66 -3.64
CA SER A 73 -10.25 -19.90 -4.32
C SER A 73 -10.55 -21.40 -4.45
N LEU A 74 -9.57 -22.19 -4.91
CA LEU A 74 -9.73 -23.65 -5.06
C LEU A 74 -9.94 -24.36 -3.72
N VAL A 75 -9.25 -23.93 -2.66
CA VAL A 75 -9.34 -24.59 -1.34
C VAL A 75 -10.64 -24.23 -0.62
N THR A 76 -11.15 -23.01 -0.82
CA THR A 76 -12.34 -22.51 -0.13
C THR A 76 -13.62 -22.61 -0.95
N ASP A 77 -13.54 -23.02 -2.22
CA ASP A 77 -14.62 -23.01 -3.21
C ASP A 77 -15.26 -21.62 -3.39
N ALA A 78 -14.56 -20.56 -3.03
CA ALA A 78 -15.02 -19.19 -3.18
C ALA A 78 -14.55 -18.61 -4.51
N VAL A 79 -15.43 -17.92 -5.25
CA VAL A 79 -15.03 -17.26 -6.49
C VAL A 79 -13.95 -16.19 -6.21
N PRO A 80 -12.90 -16.06 -7.05
CA PRO A 80 -11.75 -15.18 -6.79
C PRO A 80 -12.12 -13.74 -6.45
N VAL A 81 -13.15 -13.17 -7.10
CA VAL A 81 -13.60 -11.78 -6.85
C VAL A 81 -14.15 -11.58 -5.44
N ARG A 82 -14.63 -12.62 -4.78
CA ARG A 82 -15.09 -12.59 -3.37
C ARG A 82 -14.03 -13.07 -2.38
N ALA A 83 -13.05 -13.85 -2.85
CA ALA A 83 -11.95 -14.34 -2.02
C ALA A 83 -10.84 -13.31 -1.80
N ILE A 84 -10.68 -12.34 -2.70
CA ILE A 84 -9.56 -11.40 -2.70
C ILE A 84 -9.56 -10.45 -1.49
N GLN A 85 -10.72 -9.91 -1.08
CA GLN A 85 -10.80 -9.00 0.07
C GLN A 85 -10.54 -9.73 1.40
N PRO A 86 -11.09 -10.92 1.68
CA PRO A 86 -10.68 -11.77 2.81
C PRO A 86 -9.19 -12.10 2.80
N LEU A 87 -8.62 -12.44 1.63
CA LEU A 87 -7.19 -12.69 1.50
C LEU A 87 -6.35 -11.47 1.89
N ALA A 88 -6.71 -10.28 1.39
CA ALA A 88 -6.07 -9.03 1.76
C ALA A 88 -6.13 -8.77 3.27
N THR A 89 -7.28 -9.04 3.89
CA THR A 89 -7.47 -8.95 5.35
C THR A 89 -6.48 -9.85 6.10
N VAL A 90 -6.31 -11.09 5.67
CA VAL A 90 -5.39 -12.04 6.30
C VAL A 90 -3.95 -11.57 6.14
N VAL A 91 -3.51 -11.26 4.93
CA VAL A 91 -2.13 -10.81 4.67
C VAL A 91 -1.81 -9.53 5.45
N GLY A 92 -2.70 -8.54 5.42
CA GLY A 92 -2.54 -7.29 6.15
C GLY A 92 -2.46 -7.46 7.68
N GLY A 93 -3.25 -8.37 8.24
CA GLY A 93 -3.17 -8.75 9.67
C GLY A 93 -1.85 -9.44 10.01
N VAL A 94 -1.38 -10.34 9.15
CA VAL A 94 -0.08 -11.04 9.30
C VAL A 94 1.08 -10.06 9.25
N ILE A 95 1.03 -8.99 8.45
CA ILE A 95 2.06 -7.94 8.43
C ILE A 95 2.24 -7.33 9.83
N CYS A 96 1.14 -7.01 10.52
CA CYS A 96 1.19 -6.44 11.88
C CYS A 96 1.82 -7.43 12.88
N PHE A 97 1.46 -8.70 12.79
CA PHE A 97 2.05 -9.76 13.61
C PHE A 97 3.56 -9.90 13.37
N VAL A 98 3.98 -10.02 12.10
CA VAL A 98 5.40 -10.14 11.72
C VAL A 98 6.18 -8.90 12.14
N GLY A 99 5.62 -7.69 11.95
CA GLY A 99 6.21 -6.45 12.45
C GLY A 99 6.46 -6.48 13.96
N GLY A 100 5.50 -6.95 14.74
CA GLY A 100 5.65 -7.15 16.19
C GLY A 100 6.71 -8.19 16.55
N VAL A 101 6.75 -9.32 15.85
CA VAL A 101 7.78 -10.37 16.06
C VAL A 101 9.18 -9.84 15.74
N VAL A 102 9.33 -9.11 14.66
CA VAL A 102 10.61 -8.49 14.26
C VAL A 102 11.04 -7.45 15.30
N ALA A 103 10.13 -6.57 15.74
CA ALA A 103 10.39 -5.58 16.78
C ALA A 103 10.87 -6.24 18.08
N ARG A 104 10.18 -7.31 18.52
CA ARG A 104 10.60 -8.10 19.68
C ARG A 104 12.01 -8.65 19.50
N ARG A 105 12.32 -9.20 18.34
CA ARG A 105 13.64 -9.77 18.07
C ARG A 105 14.73 -8.71 18.06
N VAL A 106 14.48 -7.58 17.40
CA VAL A 106 15.36 -6.42 17.35
C VAL A 106 15.73 -5.95 18.77
N LEU A 107 14.75 -5.85 19.67
CA LEU A 107 14.98 -5.43 21.06
C LEU A 107 15.78 -6.45 21.87
N ARG A 108 15.50 -7.74 21.70
CA ARG A 108 16.32 -8.79 22.34
C ARG A 108 17.77 -8.74 21.87
N ASP A 109 17.98 -8.57 20.58
CA ASP A 109 19.31 -8.45 20.00
C ASP A 109 20.04 -7.16 20.43
N SER A 110 19.28 -6.14 20.86
CA SER A 110 19.80 -4.90 21.48
C SER A 110 20.11 -5.05 22.98
N GLY A 111 19.90 -6.24 23.56
CA GLY A 111 20.20 -6.51 24.99
C GLY A 111 19.05 -6.22 25.94
N SER A 112 17.84 -5.90 25.45
CA SER A 112 16.68 -5.71 26.32
C SER A 112 16.18 -7.02 26.92
N SER A 113 15.57 -6.94 28.12
CA SER A 113 14.94 -8.10 28.75
C SER A 113 13.82 -8.69 27.86
N ASP A 114 13.56 -10.00 28.00
CA ASP A 114 12.51 -10.67 27.20
C ASP A 114 11.12 -10.07 27.45
N GLY A 115 10.85 -9.61 28.67
CA GLY A 115 9.60 -8.91 29.01
C GLY A 115 9.44 -7.58 28.28
N THR A 116 10.48 -6.73 28.32
CA THR A 116 10.50 -5.44 27.58
C THR A 116 10.40 -5.65 26.09
N ALA A 117 11.17 -6.59 25.54
CA ALA A 117 11.13 -6.90 24.11
C ALA A 117 9.76 -7.40 23.68
N THR A 118 9.10 -8.26 24.47
CA THR A 118 7.73 -8.74 24.17
C THR A 118 6.71 -7.60 24.26
N ALA A 119 6.83 -6.69 25.22
CA ALA A 119 5.96 -5.53 25.33
C ALA A 119 6.12 -4.58 24.11
N VAL A 120 7.36 -4.30 23.68
CA VAL A 120 7.61 -3.47 22.49
C VAL A 120 7.04 -4.15 21.23
N GLY A 121 7.23 -5.47 21.08
CA GLY A 121 6.65 -6.20 19.96
C GLY A 121 5.13 -6.12 19.93
N ALA A 122 4.47 -6.26 21.08
CA ALA A 122 3.02 -6.15 21.21
C ALA A 122 2.51 -4.74 20.88
N VAL A 123 3.16 -3.71 21.42
CA VAL A 123 2.82 -2.30 21.12
C VAL A 123 3.05 -1.99 19.65
N THR A 124 4.16 -2.44 19.05
CA THR A 124 4.43 -2.25 17.62
C THR A 124 3.33 -2.87 16.75
N ALA A 125 2.93 -4.13 17.03
CA ALA A 125 1.84 -4.79 16.29
C ALA A 125 0.53 -4.01 16.40
N THR A 126 0.19 -3.51 17.60
CA THR A 126 -1.02 -2.71 17.85
C THR A 126 -0.95 -1.37 17.11
N LEU A 127 0.18 -0.67 17.13
CA LEU A 127 0.36 0.60 16.41
C LEU A 127 0.21 0.41 14.90
N LEU A 128 0.79 -0.65 14.32
CA LEU A 128 0.60 -1.00 12.90
C LEU A 128 -0.85 -1.39 12.59
N ALA A 129 -1.58 -1.95 13.55
CA ALA A 129 -2.99 -2.29 13.38
C ALA A 129 -3.88 -1.05 13.20
N ILE A 130 -3.61 0.02 13.97
CA ILE A 130 -4.50 1.18 14.12
C ILE A 130 -4.03 2.45 13.38
N GLN A 131 -2.78 2.51 12.92
CA GLN A 131 -2.23 3.68 12.25
C GLN A 131 -2.86 3.83 10.85
N GLY A 132 -3.59 4.93 10.63
CA GLY A 132 -4.53 5.09 9.51
C GLY A 132 -3.91 5.01 8.12
N LEU A 133 -2.75 5.63 7.87
CA LEU A 133 -2.11 5.57 6.54
C LEU A 133 -1.59 4.16 6.23
N PHE A 134 -1.04 3.46 7.23
CA PHE A 134 -0.60 2.09 7.07
C PHE A 134 -1.79 1.13 6.93
N LEU A 135 -2.83 1.34 7.73
CA LEU A 135 -4.07 0.59 7.66
C LEU A 135 -4.71 0.73 6.27
N ARG A 136 -4.78 1.95 5.71
CA ARG A 136 -5.27 2.22 4.36
C ARG A 136 -4.59 1.32 3.32
N ARG A 137 -3.25 1.27 3.32
CA ARG A 137 -2.50 0.48 2.34
C ARG A 137 -2.57 -1.03 2.56
N THR A 138 -2.74 -1.46 3.80
CA THR A 138 -2.77 -2.89 4.14
C THR A 138 -4.18 -3.47 4.25
N THR A 139 -5.21 -2.69 3.91
CA THR A 139 -6.63 -3.11 3.83
C THR A 139 -7.07 -3.34 2.39
N VAL A 140 -6.44 -2.65 1.43
CA VAL A 140 -6.77 -2.72 0.00
C VAL A 140 -6.30 -4.05 -0.60
N PRO A 141 -7.14 -4.74 -1.40
CA PRO A 141 -6.77 -5.99 -2.06
C PRO A 141 -5.88 -5.74 -3.30
N ASP A 142 -4.59 -5.54 -3.02
CA ASP A 142 -3.54 -5.22 -3.97
C ASP A 142 -2.32 -6.13 -3.68
N GLU A 143 -1.53 -6.47 -4.70
CA GLU A 143 -0.29 -7.25 -4.56
C GLU A 143 0.76 -6.54 -3.69
N GLU A 144 0.67 -5.22 -3.54
CA GLU A 144 1.57 -4.44 -2.67
C GLU A 144 1.55 -4.93 -1.22
N ILE A 145 0.40 -5.40 -0.71
CA ILE A 145 0.31 -5.92 0.67
C ILE A 145 1.20 -7.14 0.87
N LEU A 146 1.23 -8.05 -0.11
CA LEU A 146 2.13 -9.20 -0.08
C LEU A 146 3.59 -8.75 -0.18
N GLY A 147 3.87 -7.77 -1.04
CA GLY A 147 5.18 -7.15 -1.15
C GLY A 147 5.69 -6.56 0.17
N ILE A 148 4.83 -5.85 0.93
CA ILE A 148 5.17 -5.31 2.27
C ILE A 148 5.54 -6.44 3.24
N LEU A 149 4.74 -7.52 3.28
CA LEU A 149 5.02 -8.70 4.11
C LEU A 149 6.37 -9.32 3.77
N LEU A 150 6.65 -9.48 2.48
CA LEU A 150 7.91 -10.07 2.02
C LEU A 150 9.11 -9.16 2.33
N VAL A 151 9.01 -7.83 2.22
CA VAL A 151 10.09 -6.90 2.58
C VAL A 151 10.49 -7.04 4.05
N ILE A 152 9.52 -7.06 4.97
CA ILE A 152 9.79 -7.25 6.40
C ILE A 152 10.45 -8.60 6.64
N THR A 153 9.92 -9.64 6.01
CA THR A 153 10.41 -11.03 6.15
C THR A 153 11.83 -11.14 5.59
N LEU A 154 12.10 -10.57 4.43
CA LEU A 154 13.44 -10.52 3.82
C LEU A 154 14.43 -9.78 4.71
N ALA A 155 14.09 -8.59 5.20
CA ALA A 155 14.94 -7.82 6.09
C ALA A 155 15.34 -8.64 7.33
N PHE A 156 14.38 -9.35 7.90
CA PHE A 156 14.60 -10.22 9.06
C PHE A 156 15.48 -11.44 8.72
N CYS A 157 15.15 -12.17 7.66
CA CYS A 157 15.88 -13.37 7.24
C CYS A 157 17.31 -13.06 6.80
N LEU A 158 17.52 -11.96 6.04
CA LEU A 158 18.84 -11.51 5.61
C LEU A 158 19.69 -11.08 6.82
N HIS A 159 19.11 -10.34 7.76
CA HIS A 159 19.81 -9.99 9.00
C HIS A 159 20.28 -11.26 9.76
N LEU A 160 19.43 -12.29 9.86
CA LEU A 160 19.80 -13.56 10.49
C LEU A 160 20.86 -14.32 9.67
N ALA A 161 20.78 -14.31 8.35
CA ALA A 161 21.76 -14.96 7.47
C ALA A 161 23.14 -14.32 7.62
N LEU A 162 23.22 -12.99 7.59
CA LEU A 162 24.46 -12.21 7.75
C LEU A 162 25.10 -12.42 9.15
N ARG A 163 24.27 -12.63 10.18
CA ARG A 163 24.72 -12.77 11.56
C ARG A 163 25.11 -14.19 11.94
N SER A 164 24.26 -15.18 11.64
CA SER A 164 24.38 -16.56 12.11
C SER A 164 25.17 -17.47 11.18
N ARG A 165 25.34 -17.09 9.92
CA ARG A 165 25.93 -17.87 8.83
C ARG A 165 25.27 -19.24 8.60
N LEU A 166 24.07 -19.48 9.14
CA LEU A 166 23.35 -20.73 8.98
C LEU A 166 22.78 -20.85 7.55
N ARG A 167 23.06 -21.95 6.86
CA ARG A 167 22.64 -22.21 5.47
C ARG A 167 21.13 -22.04 5.26
N ARG A 168 20.31 -22.45 6.24
CA ARG A 168 18.84 -22.32 6.17
C ARG A 168 18.36 -20.89 5.91
N TRP A 169 19.01 -19.89 6.52
CA TRP A 169 18.61 -18.50 6.31
C TRP A 169 18.99 -17.99 4.92
N TRP A 170 20.13 -18.43 4.39
CA TRP A 170 20.55 -18.12 3.01
C TRP A 170 19.61 -18.74 1.98
N LEU A 171 19.11 -19.96 2.22
CA LEU A 171 18.12 -20.59 1.36
C LEU A 171 16.79 -19.80 1.34
N VAL A 172 16.30 -19.39 2.51
CA VAL A 172 15.08 -18.55 2.60
C VAL A 172 15.30 -17.20 1.91
N VAL A 173 16.43 -16.53 2.14
CA VAL A 173 16.77 -15.28 1.45
C VAL A 173 16.81 -15.48 -0.06
N GLY A 174 17.48 -16.51 -0.56
CA GLY A 174 17.54 -16.82 -1.98
C GLY A 174 16.16 -17.01 -2.60
N LEU A 175 15.29 -17.79 -1.94
CA LEU A 175 13.90 -18.00 -2.38
C LEU A 175 13.13 -16.66 -2.43
N LEU A 176 13.21 -15.86 -1.37
CA LEU A 176 12.54 -14.56 -1.32
C LEU A 176 13.03 -13.63 -2.44
N LEU A 177 14.34 -13.57 -2.69
CA LEU A 177 14.89 -12.71 -3.75
C LEU A 177 14.41 -13.15 -5.15
N VAL A 178 14.29 -14.46 -5.41
CA VAL A 178 13.74 -14.97 -6.68
C VAL A 178 12.27 -14.59 -6.85
N VAL A 179 11.49 -14.69 -5.78
CA VAL A 179 10.03 -14.46 -5.82
C VAL A 179 9.66 -12.98 -5.93
N PHE A 180 10.51 -12.06 -5.44
CA PHE A 180 10.17 -10.64 -5.36
C PHE A 180 9.73 -10.00 -6.69
N PRO A 181 10.47 -10.12 -7.81
CA PRO A 181 10.06 -9.51 -9.08
C PRO A 181 8.73 -10.01 -9.62
N MET A 182 8.33 -11.23 -9.22
CA MET A 182 7.07 -11.87 -9.56
C MET A 182 5.91 -11.47 -8.64
N THR A 183 6.18 -10.68 -7.59
CA THR A 183 5.18 -10.33 -6.57
C THR A 183 4.64 -8.92 -6.76
N HIS A 184 5.53 -7.92 -6.83
CA HIS A 184 5.14 -6.50 -6.99
C HIS A 184 6.37 -5.66 -7.33
N THR A 185 6.28 -4.88 -8.40
CA THR A 185 7.41 -4.10 -8.93
C THR A 185 7.99 -3.14 -7.91
N PHE A 186 7.17 -2.32 -7.26
CA PHE A 186 7.64 -1.30 -6.32
C PHE A 186 8.25 -1.90 -5.06
N SER A 187 7.61 -2.93 -4.49
CA SER A 187 8.14 -3.62 -3.30
C SER A 187 9.49 -4.29 -3.59
N THR A 188 9.74 -4.70 -4.83
CA THR A 188 11.03 -5.25 -5.25
C THR A 188 12.13 -4.18 -5.22
N PHE A 189 11.85 -2.95 -5.65
CA PHE A 189 12.80 -1.83 -5.49
C PHE A 189 13.10 -1.54 -4.03
N ILE A 190 12.09 -1.48 -3.17
CA ILE A 190 12.29 -1.31 -1.73
C ILE A 190 13.11 -2.47 -1.15
N ALA A 191 12.83 -3.73 -1.54
CA ALA A 191 13.61 -4.90 -1.12
C ALA A 191 15.07 -4.78 -1.53
N ALA A 192 15.38 -4.36 -2.76
CA ALA A 192 16.74 -4.18 -3.25
C ALA A 192 17.50 -3.09 -2.47
N LEU A 193 16.82 -1.99 -2.13
CA LEU A 193 17.38 -0.95 -1.27
C LEU A 193 17.62 -1.45 0.17
N VAL A 194 16.68 -2.23 0.74
CA VAL A 194 16.83 -2.84 2.08
C VAL A 194 17.98 -3.84 2.10
N VAL A 195 18.13 -4.67 1.06
CA VAL A 195 19.27 -5.58 0.90
C VAL A 195 20.57 -4.79 0.86
N THR A 196 20.65 -3.76 0.02
CA THR A 196 21.81 -2.87 -0.08
C THR A 196 22.14 -2.25 1.27
N ALA A 197 21.17 -1.69 1.97
CA ALA A 197 21.35 -1.07 3.27
C ALA A 197 21.87 -2.05 4.34
N LEU A 198 21.32 -3.26 4.41
CA LEU A 198 21.77 -4.30 5.35
C LEU A 198 23.18 -4.79 5.03
N VAL A 199 23.50 -4.94 3.75
CA VAL A 199 24.86 -5.32 3.29
C VAL A 199 25.86 -4.22 3.63
N VAL A 200 25.57 -2.97 3.30
CA VAL A 200 26.45 -1.82 3.67
C VAL A 200 26.68 -1.76 5.18
N ARG A 201 25.60 -1.90 5.98
CA ARG A 201 25.75 -1.92 7.43
C ARG A 201 26.58 -3.11 7.93
N HIS A 202 26.43 -4.29 7.33
CA HIS A 202 27.24 -5.46 7.69
C HIS A 202 28.71 -5.23 7.38
N VAL A 203 29.01 -4.68 6.21
CA VAL A 203 30.37 -4.37 5.74
C VAL A 203 31.01 -3.28 6.57
N SER A 204 30.29 -2.19 6.87
CA SER A 204 30.83 -1.05 7.65
C SER A 204 31.29 -1.43 9.05
N VAL A 205 30.73 -2.50 9.58
CA VAL A 205 31.05 -3.02 10.91
C VAL A 205 32.12 -4.12 10.88
N ARG A 206 32.27 -4.84 9.76
CA ARG A 206 33.19 -5.97 9.59
C ARG A 206 33.93 -5.88 8.28
N LEU A 207 34.95 -5.02 8.23
CA LEU A 207 35.80 -4.86 7.06
C LEU A 207 36.71 -6.09 6.88
N SER A 208 36.19 -7.12 6.22
CA SER A 208 36.98 -8.26 5.75
C SER A 208 36.57 -8.63 4.34
N LEU A 209 37.48 -9.15 3.54
CA LEU A 209 37.22 -9.54 2.15
C LEU A 209 35.99 -10.47 2.03
N ARG A 210 35.85 -11.44 2.95
CA ARG A 210 34.70 -12.37 2.98
C ARG A 210 33.39 -11.67 3.36
N SER A 211 33.43 -10.65 4.21
CA SER A 211 32.26 -9.86 4.60
C SER A 211 31.77 -8.94 3.47
N VAL A 212 32.69 -8.53 2.61
CA VAL A 212 32.40 -7.66 1.46
C VAL A 212 31.93 -8.47 0.26
N LEU A 213 32.69 -9.51 -0.14
CA LEU A 213 32.45 -10.22 -1.40
C LEU A 213 31.11 -10.95 -1.41
N GLY A 214 30.81 -11.82 -0.44
CA GLY A 214 29.60 -12.62 -0.45
C GLY A 214 28.31 -11.78 -0.45
N PRO A 215 28.10 -10.95 0.59
CA PRO A 215 26.92 -10.09 0.66
C PRO A 215 26.89 -9.02 -0.46
N GLY A 216 28.05 -8.48 -0.89
CA GLY A 216 28.13 -7.51 -1.99
C GLY A 216 27.69 -8.14 -3.31
N VAL A 217 28.18 -9.32 -3.64
CA VAL A 217 27.75 -10.08 -4.83
C VAL A 217 26.24 -10.37 -4.78
N LEU A 218 25.70 -10.75 -3.61
CA LEU A 218 24.25 -10.96 -3.46
C LEU A 218 23.46 -9.68 -3.81
N ALA A 219 23.86 -8.54 -3.28
CA ALA A 219 23.17 -7.28 -3.55
C ALA A 219 23.23 -6.91 -5.05
N VAL A 220 24.41 -6.98 -5.66
CA VAL A 220 24.60 -6.68 -7.10
C VAL A 220 23.83 -7.69 -7.96
N ALA A 221 23.87 -8.99 -7.62
CA ALA A 221 23.16 -10.03 -8.36
C ALA A 221 21.64 -9.83 -8.27
N PHE A 222 21.12 -9.38 -7.13
CA PHE A 222 19.68 -9.11 -6.99
C PHE A 222 19.25 -7.90 -7.83
N TRP A 223 20.04 -6.81 -7.85
CA TRP A 223 19.77 -5.67 -8.74
C TRP A 223 19.80 -6.11 -10.21
N ALA A 224 20.83 -6.84 -10.63
CA ALA A 224 20.95 -7.34 -12.00
C ALA A 224 19.79 -8.27 -12.38
N TYR A 225 19.41 -9.21 -11.50
CA TYR A 225 18.27 -10.11 -11.70
C TYR A 225 16.97 -9.34 -11.84
N MET A 226 16.68 -8.40 -10.95
CA MET A 226 15.48 -7.58 -10.97
C MET A 226 15.35 -6.79 -12.29
N PHE A 227 16.40 -6.07 -12.70
CA PHE A 227 16.37 -5.33 -13.96
C PHE A 227 16.24 -6.24 -15.19
N SER A 228 16.94 -7.38 -15.20
CA SER A 228 16.85 -8.35 -16.28
C SER A 228 15.45 -8.95 -16.38
N TYR A 229 14.85 -9.34 -15.24
CA TYR A 229 13.49 -9.86 -15.19
C TYR A 229 12.47 -8.88 -15.76
N TYR A 230 12.50 -7.62 -15.32
CA TYR A 230 11.55 -6.63 -15.77
C TYR A 230 11.73 -6.23 -17.24
N ARG A 231 12.97 -6.17 -17.72
CA ARG A 231 13.23 -5.98 -19.16
C ARG A 231 12.71 -7.13 -20.00
N PHE A 232 12.91 -8.36 -19.53
CA PHE A 232 12.33 -9.54 -20.17
C PHE A 232 10.79 -9.49 -20.14
N ALA A 233 10.19 -9.17 -19.01
CA ALA A 233 8.74 -9.06 -18.88
C ALA A 233 8.15 -8.00 -19.83
N GLU A 234 8.73 -6.79 -19.92
CA GLU A 234 8.31 -5.76 -20.87
C GLU A 234 8.39 -6.20 -22.33
N SER A 235 9.40 -7.01 -22.69
CA SER A 235 9.58 -7.48 -24.07
C SER A 235 8.66 -8.66 -24.43
N SER A 236 8.19 -9.41 -23.44
CA SER A 236 7.48 -10.69 -23.62
C SER A 236 5.99 -10.62 -23.27
N THR A 237 5.54 -9.53 -22.64
CA THR A 237 4.16 -9.34 -22.18
C THR A 237 3.67 -7.94 -22.49
N THR A 238 2.42 -7.66 -22.19
CA THR A 238 1.85 -6.30 -22.28
C THR A 238 2.16 -5.44 -21.04
N LEU A 239 2.99 -5.94 -20.12
CA LEU A 239 3.36 -5.27 -18.89
C LEU A 239 4.18 -4.03 -19.16
N SER A 240 3.76 -2.89 -18.63
CA SER A 240 4.61 -1.71 -18.43
C SER A 240 5.20 -1.72 -17.02
N VAL A 241 6.50 -1.49 -16.90
CA VAL A 241 7.20 -1.45 -15.60
C VAL A 241 7.63 -0.01 -15.29
N PRO A 242 6.68 0.85 -14.85
CA PRO A 242 6.91 2.29 -14.75
C PRO A 242 8.07 2.66 -13.81
N TYR A 243 8.29 1.90 -12.73
CA TYR A 243 9.37 2.19 -11.79
C TYR A 243 10.77 1.95 -12.37
N VAL A 244 10.93 0.92 -13.22
CA VAL A 244 12.17 0.70 -13.96
C VAL A 244 12.43 1.86 -14.90
N ASN A 245 11.41 2.26 -15.64
CA ASN A 245 11.52 3.36 -16.62
C ASN A 245 11.83 4.71 -15.94
N ARG A 246 11.23 5.00 -14.77
CA ARG A 246 11.54 6.18 -13.95
C ARG A 246 13.00 6.22 -13.49
N VAL A 247 13.54 5.08 -13.03
CA VAL A 247 14.94 4.97 -12.63
C VAL A 247 15.87 5.10 -13.83
N MET A 248 15.52 4.46 -14.95
CA MET A 248 16.33 4.50 -16.18
C MET A 248 16.28 5.87 -16.88
N ALA A 249 15.28 6.70 -16.60
CA ALA A 249 15.25 8.08 -17.06
C ALA A 249 16.33 8.97 -16.40
N TYR A 250 16.71 8.66 -15.15
CA TYR A 250 17.70 9.41 -14.39
C TYR A 250 18.70 8.48 -13.68
N PRO A 251 19.47 7.62 -14.40
CA PRO A 251 20.27 6.57 -13.79
C PRO A 251 21.40 7.12 -12.92
N GLY A 252 22.04 8.22 -13.33
CA GLY A 252 23.09 8.88 -12.55
C GLY A 252 22.59 9.46 -11.24
N LEU A 253 21.40 10.06 -11.23
CA LEU A 253 20.74 10.55 -10.02
C LEU A 253 20.36 9.40 -9.09
N PHE A 254 19.84 8.30 -9.63
CA PHE A 254 19.51 7.12 -8.83
C PHE A 254 20.77 6.52 -8.19
N LEU A 255 21.89 6.42 -8.94
CA LEU A 255 23.16 6.00 -8.40
C LEU A 255 23.66 6.92 -7.28
N ALA A 256 23.52 8.24 -7.43
CA ALA A 256 23.84 9.19 -6.38
C ALA A 256 23.03 8.93 -5.09
N TRP A 257 21.74 8.63 -5.21
CA TRP A 257 20.90 8.28 -4.07
C TRP A 257 21.28 6.91 -3.45
N LEU A 258 21.76 5.94 -4.23
CA LEU A 258 22.34 4.70 -3.68
C LEU A 258 23.63 4.96 -2.88
N ILE A 259 24.47 5.87 -3.35
CA ILE A 259 25.67 6.31 -2.62
C ILE A 259 25.25 7.03 -1.33
N LEU A 260 24.26 7.92 -1.39
CA LEU A 260 23.71 8.61 -0.21
C LEU A 260 23.10 7.63 0.80
N LEU A 261 22.46 6.55 0.33
CA LEU A 261 21.99 5.47 1.21
C LEU A 261 23.16 4.83 1.97
N ALA A 262 24.25 4.50 1.25
CA ALA A 262 25.43 3.90 1.87
C ALA A 262 26.09 4.85 2.88
N ILE A 263 26.24 6.12 2.53
CA ILE A 263 26.74 7.16 3.43
C ILE A 263 25.82 7.32 4.64
N GLY A 264 24.50 7.37 4.42
CA GLY A 264 23.49 7.51 5.47
C GLY A 264 23.53 6.35 6.48
N ILE A 265 23.72 5.11 6.02
CA ILE A 265 23.89 3.95 6.89
C ILE A 265 25.12 4.09 7.80
N VAL A 266 26.25 4.53 7.26
CA VAL A 266 27.48 4.75 8.04
C VAL A 266 27.30 5.94 8.98
N TRP A 267 26.74 7.03 8.47
CA TRP A 267 26.47 8.24 9.25
C TRP A 267 25.59 7.98 10.48
N VAL A 268 24.49 7.23 10.32
CA VAL A 268 23.60 6.86 11.45
C VAL A 268 24.36 6.09 12.54
N GLN A 269 25.38 5.31 12.19
CA GLN A 269 26.18 4.57 13.17
C GLN A 269 27.16 5.46 13.97
N GLN A 270 27.68 6.51 13.32
CA GLN A 270 28.75 7.35 13.88
C GLN A 270 28.24 8.64 14.52
N THR A 271 27.04 9.06 14.17
CA THR A 271 26.47 10.35 14.59
C THR A 271 25.81 10.27 15.96
N GLY A 272 25.95 11.32 16.74
CA GLY A 272 25.34 11.43 18.07
C GLY A 272 23.81 11.55 18.01
N ARG A 273 23.15 11.16 19.10
CA ARG A 273 21.68 11.08 19.20
C ARG A 273 20.97 12.39 18.82
N ARG A 274 21.46 13.54 19.32
CA ARG A 274 20.81 14.86 19.06
C ARG A 274 20.78 15.20 17.57
N VAL A 275 21.89 14.98 16.88
CA VAL A 275 21.99 15.27 15.43
C VAL A 275 21.03 14.36 14.65
N LYS A 276 20.95 13.07 15.00
CA LYS A 276 19.96 12.16 14.39
C LYS A 276 18.52 12.61 14.62
N GLN A 277 18.20 13.05 15.84
CA GLN A 277 16.86 13.57 16.16
C GLN A 277 16.54 14.83 15.35
N ILE A 278 17.46 15.78 15.26
CA ILE A 278 17.26 17.01 14.46
C ILE A 278 17.07 16.66 12.99
N SER A 279 17.92 15.79 12.42
CA SER A 279 17.82 15.36 11.02
C SER A 279 16.49 14.63 10.73
N TYR A 280 16.09 13.75 11.64
CA TYR A 280 14.79 13.06 11.51
C TYR A 280 13.63 14.06 11.56
N LEU A 281 13.63 14.97 12.53
CA LEU A 281 12.58 15.99 12.68
C LEU A 281 12.56 16.96 11.49
N ALA A 282 13.71 17.26 10.89
CA ALA A 282 13.79 18.06 9.66
C ALA A 282 13.10 17.33 8.48
N VAL A 283 13.35 16.03 8.30
CA VAL A 283 12.69 15.23 7.26
C VAL A 283 11.18 15.14 7.51
N VAL A 284 10.76 14.87 8.74
CA VAL A 284 9.33 14.83 9.13
C VAL A 284 8.69 16.22 8.93
N GLY A 285 9.34 17.27 9.37
CA GLY A 285 8.87 18.66 9.19
C GLY A 285 8.74 19.03 7.72
N SER A 286 9.68 18.64 6.88
CA SER A 286 9.60 18.82 5.43
C SER A 286 8.41 18.08 4.83
N PHE A 287 8.15 16.84 5.25
CA PHE A 287 6.97 16.09 4.80
C PHE A 287 5.67 16.83 5.15
N PHE A 288 5.48 17.25 6.41
CA PHE A 288 4.30 18.01 6.81
C PHE A 288 4.21 19.37 6.12
N GLY A 289 5.36 20.03 5.89
CA GLY A 289 5.44 21.25 5.11
C GLY A 289 4.96 21.06 3.67
N ILE A 290 5.41 19.99 2.99
CA ILE A 290 4.98 19.63 1.63
C ILE A 290 3.46 19.37 1.59
N VAL A 291 2.93 18.57 2.53
CA VAL A 291 1.50 18.28 2.61
C VAL A 291 0.67 19.53 2.86
N GLY A 292 1.16 20.41 3.76
CA GLY A 292 0.52 21.70 4.05
C GLY A 292 0.52 22.66 2.86
N LEU A 293 1.64 22.75 2.13
CA LEU A 293 1.73 23.56 0.91
C LEU A 293 0.81 22.99 -0.19
N ASN A 294 0.72 21.66 -0.32
CA ASN A 294 -0.16 21.04 -1.31
C ASN A 294 -1.66 21.26 -1.00
N ALA A 295 -2.02 21.63 0.22
CA ALA A 295 -3.38 22.03 0.56
C ALA A 295 -3.75 23.44 0.03
N VAL A 296 -2.74 24.28 -0.23
CA VAL A 296 -2.91 25.65 -0.78
C VAL A 296 -2.73 25.64 -2.30
N SER A 297 -1.71 24.94 -2.78
CA SER A 297 -1.39 24.84 -4.22
C SER A 297 -0.74 23.51 -4.51
N PRO A 298 -1.12 22.80 -5.58
CA PRO A 298 -0.49 21.54 -5.97
C PRO A 298 1.01 21.73 -6.19
N ILE A 299 1.83 20.99 -5.42
CA ILE A 299 3.30 21.04 -5.56
C ILE A 299 3.73 20.27 -6.82
N PHE A 300 3.05 19.15 -7.08
CA PHE A 300 3.26 18.39 -8.31
C PHE A 300 2.20 18.81 -9.33
N PRO A 301 2.58 19.40 -10.47
CA PRO A 301 1.63 19.77 -11.50
C PRO A 301 0.76 18.57 -11.94
N GLY A 302 -0.54 18.79 -12.05
CA GLY A 302 -1.51 17.73 -12.42
C GLY A 302 -1.99 16.86 -11.26
N THR A 303 -1.57 17.13 -10.03
CA THR A 303 -2.13 16.47 -8.83
C THR A 303 -3.23 17.33 -8.19
N THR A 304 -4.09 16.70 -7.40
CA THR A 304 -5.14 17.38 -6.63
C THR A 304 -4.59 18.00 -5.35
N GLN A 305 -5.23 19.06 -4.90
CA GLN A 305 -4.95 19.65 -3.59
C GLN A 305 -5.29 18.67 -2.46
N THR A 306 -4.57 18.77 -1.35
CA THR A 306 -4.87 17.98 -0.14
C THR A 306 -6.14 18.51 0.51
N PRO A 307 -7.24 17.74 0.63
CA PRO A 307 -8.46 18.17 1.28
C PRO A 307 -8.22 18.54 2.76
N PRO A 308 -8.92 19.54 3.32
CA PRO A 308 -8.73 19.99 4.71
C PRO A 308 -8.88 18.88 5.76
N LEU A 309 -9.85 17.97 5.56
CA LEU A 309 -10.04 16.83 6.45
C LEU A 309 -8.82 15.90 6.46
N ILE A 310 -8.28 15.59 5.29
CA ILE A 310 -7.07 14.75 5.17
C ILE A 310 -5.88 15.47 5.79
N LEU A 311 -5.72 16.78 5.56
CA LEU A 311 -4.68 17.58 6.18
C LEU A 311 -4.75 17.52 7.72
N GLY A 312 -5.96 17.68 8.30
CA GLY A 312 -6.18 17.58 9.75
C GLY A 312 -5.78 16.21 10.31
N LEU A 313 -6.20 15.14 9.66
CA LEU A 313 -5.87 13.76 10.08
C LEU A 313 -4.37 13.45 9.93
N VAL A 314 -3.73 13.94 8.87
CA VAL A 314 -2.28 13.82 8.69
C VAL A 314 -1.54 14.65 9.73
N ALA A 315 -2.01 15.85 10.08
CA ALA A 315 -1.41 16.67 11.14
C ALA A 315 -1.44 15.95 12.51
N ILE A 316 -2.55 15.25 12.83
CA ILE A 316 -2.65 14.42 14.05
C ILE A 316 -1.60 13.30 14.04
N LEU A 317 -1.26 12.74 12.89
CA LEU A 317 -0.18 11.76 12.74
C LEU A 317 1.20 12.34 13.13
N GLY A 318 1.35 13.67 13.12
CA GLY A 318 2.57 14.34 13.57
C GLY A 318 2.98 13.97 14.99
N VAL A 319 2.04 13.73 15.90
CA VAL A 319 2.32 13.25 17.27
C VAL A 319 3.04 11.91 17.26
N PHE A 320 2.58 10.98 16.43
CA PHE A 320 3.23 9.67 16.23
C PHE A 320 4.64 9.83 15.64
N ALA A 321 4.76 10.63 14.58
CA ALA A 321 6.03 10.85 13.90
C ALA A 321 7.06 11.54 14.80
N VAL A 322 6.68 12.57 15.55
CA VAL A 322 7.56 13.24 16.53
C VAL A 322 7.98 12.27 17.64
N THR A 323 7.05 11.43 18.13
CA THR A 323 7.37 10.43 19.17
C THR A 323 8.44 9.46 18.67
N ALA A 324 8.43 9.05 17.41
CA ALA A 324 9.44 8.17 16.83
C ALA A 324 10.88 8.75 16.93
N ALA A 325 11.04 10.08 16.90
CA ALA A 325 12.34 10.72 17.06
C ALA A 325 13.03 10.38 18.40
N PHE A 326 12.25 10.15 19.45
CA PHE A 326 12.78 9.77 20.77
C PHE A 326 13.18 8.30 20.89
N GLY A 327 12.77 7.47 19.91
CA GLY A 327 13.15 6.06 19.80
C GLY A 327 14.40 5.79 18.94
N LEU A 328 14.99 6.81 18.31
CA LEU A 328 16.11 6.68 17.36
C LEU A 328 17.40 6.05 17.94
N GLU A 329 17.53 5.99 19.26
CA GLU A 329 18.61 5.24 19.91
C GLU A 329 18.61 3.74 19.55
N LEU A 330 17.46 3.19 19.10
CA LEU A 330 17.39 1.83 18.60
C LEU A 330 18.33 1.63 17.39
N PHE A 331 18.55 2.65 16.57
CA PHE A 331 19.47 2.61 15.44
C PHE A 331 20.95 2.48 15.87
N GLU A 332 21.28 2.90 17.08
CA GLU A 332 22.65 2.81 17.64
C GLU A 332 23.04 1.39 18.02
N SER A 333 22.05 0.54 18.31
CA SER A 333 22.31 -0.84 18.67
C SER A 333 23.05 -1.57 17.56
N TYR A 334 24.26 -2.04 17.87
CA TYR A 334 25.12 -2.79 16.96
C TYR A 334 24.40 -4.00 16.34
N ARG A 335 23.65 -4.74 17.15
CA ARG A 335 23.00 -6.00 16.75
C ARG A 335 21.55 -5.82 16.35
N GLY A 336 20.79 -5.00 17.07
CA GLY A 336 19.37 -4.80 16.86
C GLY A 336 19.04 -3.69 15.86
N GLY A 337 19.86 -2.64 15.75
CA GLY A 337 19.59 -1.46 14.95
C GLY A 337 19.65 -1.65 13.43
N ALA A 338 20.13 -2.79 12.92
CA ALA A 338 20.32 -2.99 11.49
C ALA A 338 19.00 -2.98 10.71
N ILE A 339 18.00 -3.74 11.15
CA ILE A 339 16.70 -3.85 10.47
C ILE A 339 15.97 -2.50 10.46
N PRO A 340 15.71 -1.83 11.62
CA PRO A 340 14.97 -0.58 11.58
C PRO A 340 15.71 0.53 10.83
N THR A 341 17.05 0.58 10.86
CA THR A 341 17.83 1.53 10.07
C THR A 341 17.67 1.28 8.57
N ALA A 342 17.81 0.04 8.11
CA ALA A 342 17.67 -0.31 6.70
C ALA A 342 16.24 -0.05 6.20
N MET A 343 15.23 -0.48 6.95
CA MET A 343 13.82 -0.26 6.62
C MET A 343 13.38 1.20 6.69
N PHE A 344 14.14 2.06 7.39
CA PHE A 344 13.90 3.50 7.40
C PHE A 344 14.59 4.20 6.22
N LEU A 345 15.88 3.95 6.01
CA LEU A 345 16.67 4.67 4.99
C LEU A 345 16.36 4.22 3.57
N ALA A 346 15.96 2.97 3.34
CA ALA A 346 15.62 2.48 2.01
C ALA A 346 14.43 3.24 1.38
N PRO A 347 13.26 3.38 2.04
CA PRO A 347 12.17 4.22 1.53
C PRO A 347 12.55 5.71 1.42
N VAL A 348 13.30 6.26 2.38
CA VAL A 348 13.79 7.65 2.31
C VAL A 348 14.62 7.88 1.05
N THR A 349 15.43 6.92 0.63
CA THR A 349 16.22 6.98 -0.61
C THR A 349 15.32 7.13 -1.84
N ILE A 350 14.24 6.33 -1.94
CA ILE A 350 13.33 6.41 -3.10
C ILE A 350 12.46 7.68 -3.06
N ILE A 351 12.08 8.14 -1.86
CA ILE A 351 11.39 9.43 -1.68
C ILE A 351 12.30 10.57 -2.16
N GLY A 352 13.55 10.59 -1.71
CA GLY A 352 14.53 11.59 -2.14
C GLY A 352 14.77 11.56 -3.65
N PHE A 353 14.92 10.38 -4.24
CA PHE A 353 15.02 10.21 -5.68
C PHE A 353 13.78 10.79 -6.39
N GLY A 354 12.56 10.42 -5.98
CA GLY A 354 11.33 10.90 -6.60
C GLY A 354 11.17 12.42 -6.52
N LEU A 355 11.48 13.04 -5.38
CA LEU A 355 11.39 14.48 -5.19
C LEU A 355 12.47 15.27 -5.98
N THR A 356 13.59 14.64 -6.33
CA THR A 356 14.71 15.30 -7.02
C THR A 356 14.79 14.97 -8.51
N ALA A 357 14.12 13.91 -8.97
CA ALA A 357 14.11 13.50 -10.36
C ALA A 357 13.15 14.35 -11.21
N SER A 358 11.88 14.42 -10.82
CA SER A 358 10.87 15.23 -11.52
C SER A 358 9.67 15.48 -10.62
N LEU A 359 9.01 16.63 -10.79
CA LEU A 359 7.76 16.99 -10.10
C LEU A 359 6.54 16.65 -10.97
N THR A 360 6.44 15.39 -11.44
CA THR A 360 5.30 14.90 -12.21
C THR A 360 4.42 13.97 -11.37
N PRO A 361 3.15 13.73 -11.75
CA PRO A 361 2.25 12.84 -11.02
C PRO A 361 2.82 11.44 -10.80
N GLU A 362 3.58 10.90 -11.74
CA GLU A 362 4.19 9.57 -11.65
C GLU A 362 5.24 9.49 -10.54
N TYR A 363 6.09 10.53 -10.40
CA TYR A 363 7.07 10.59 -9.31
C TYR A 363 6.40 10.89 -7.98
N TYR A 364 5.33 11.68 -7.96
CA TYR A 364 4.49 11.85 -6.77
C TYR A 364 3.95 10.52 -6.27
N ASP A 365 3.38 9.67 -7.15
CA ASP A 365 2.91 8.34 -6.79
C ASP A 365 4.04 7.47 -6.19
N THR A 366 5.24 7.53 -6.76
CA THR A 366 6.43 6.84 -6.23
C THR A 366 6.75 7.27 -4.80
N VAL A 367 6.72 8.57 -4.52
CA VAL A 367 6.97 9.14 -3.18
C VAL A 367 5.88 8.70 -2.20
N MET A 368 4.62 8.78 -2.61
CA MET A 368 3.47 8.42 -1.77
C MET A 368 3.43 6.92 -1.43
N ARG A 369 3.83 6.05 -2.33
CA ARG A 369 3.93 4.61 -2.05
C ARG A 369 5.12 4.29 -1.14
N ALA A 370 6.27 4.95 -1.33
CA ALA A 370 7.46 4.70 -0.52
C ALA A 370 7.23 4.99 0.97
N GLN A 371 6.45 6.01 1.32
CA GLN A 371 6.16 6.34 2.72
C GLN A 371 5.50 5.18 3.50
N THR A 372 4.75 4.30 2.82
CA THR A 372 4.09 3.15 3.47
C THR A 372 5.09 2.29 4.23
N PHE A 373 6.27 2.08 3.68
CA PHE A 373 7.31 1.26 4.29
C PHE A 373 7.97 1.93 5.50
N LEU A 374 7.88 3.26 5.65
CA LEU A 374 8.39 3.99 6.82
C LEU A 374 7.57 3.74 8.09
N HIS A 375 6.28 3.37 7.95
CA HIS A 375 5.43 3.14 9.12
C HIS A 375 5.90 1.98 9.99
N ILE A 376 6.55 0.98 9.41
CA ILE A 376 7.03 -0.21 10.13
C ILE A 376 8.15 0.16 11.10
N PRO A 377 9.29 0.72 10.65
CA PRO A 377 10.34 1.14 11.58
C PRO A 377 9.87 2.27 12.51
N ALA A 378 9.01 3.18 12.07
CA ALA A 378 8.45 4.22 12.93
C ALA A 378 7.61 3.63 14.08
N ALA A 379 6.76 2.63 13.82
CA ALA A 379 6.02 1.93 14.86
C ALA A 379 6.93 1.19 15.86
N MET A 380 8.06 0.64 15.39
CA MET A 380 9.07 0.05 16.30
C MET A 380 9.68 1.12 17.20
N LEU A 381 10.04 2.29 16.67
CA LEU A 381 10.60 3.40 17.44
C LEU A 381 9.60 3.94 18.48
N VAL A 382 8.36 4.18 18.07
CA VAL A 382 7.28 4.61 18.97
C VAL A 382 7.03 3.56 20.04
N GLY A 383 6.97 2.29 19.68
CA GLY A 383 6.79 1.18 20.63
C GLY A 383 7.87 1.15 21.73
N VAL A 384 9.13 1.42 21.37
CA VAL A 384 10.22 1.56 22.35
C VAL A 384 9.95 2.71 23.31
N VAL A 385 9.57 3.87 22.80
CA VAL A 385 9.29 5.05 23.63
C VAL A 385 8.14 4.79 24.59
N LEU A 386 7.01 4.26 24.09
CA LEU A 386 5.83 4.00 24.91
C LEU A 386 6.10 3.00 26.04
N VAL A 387 6.79 1.90 25.72
CA VAL A 387 7.14 0.89 26.75
C VAL A 387 8.07 1.48 27.80
N ARG A 388 9.04 2.32 27.42
CA ARG A 388 9.92 3.01 28.39
C ARG A 388 9.17 3.98 29.27
N LEU A 389 8.26 4.78 28.71
CA LEU A 389 7.40 5.67 29.50
C LEU A 389 6.59 4.90 30.53
N LEU A 390 6.04 3.74 30.14
CA LEU A 390 5.29 2.88 31.05
C LEU A 390 6.17 2.24 32.13
N GLN A 391 7.39 1.82 31.80
CA GLN A 391 8.33 1.20 32.76
C GLN A 391 8.94 2.21 33.72
N ALA A 392 9.17 3.45 33.27
CA ALA A 392 9.70 4.52 34.09
C ALA A 392 8.65 5.16 35.03
N ALA A 393 7.47 4.55 35.17
CA ALA A 393 6.36 5.06 36.00
C ALA A 393 6.58 4.96 37.52
N SER A 394 7.78 4.52 37.97
CA SER A 394 8.23 4.60 39.37
C SER A 394 8.75 6.02 39.65
N GLY A 395 7.96 6.85 40.32
CA GLY A 395 8.31 8.23 40.66
C GLY A 395 7.15 8.94 41.32
N SER A 396 7.21 10.26 41.43
CA SER A 396 6.12 11.07 41.96
C SER A 396 4.80 10.84 41.20
N THR A 397 3.67 10.98 41.89
CA THR A 397 2.33 10.83 41.29
C THR A 397 2.17 11.74 40.04
N ALA A 398 2.63 12.99 40.10
CA ALA A 398 2.60 13.92 39.00
C ALA A 398 3.42 13.42 37.78
N GLY A 399 4.61 12.88 38.01
CA GLY A 399 5.43 12.32 36.93
C GLY A 399 4.80 11.08 36.27
N ARG A 400 4.12 10.25 37.06
CA ARG A 400 3.37 9.09 36.54
C ARG A 400 2.18 9.53 35.69
N THR A 401 1.39 10.52 36.15
CA THR A 401 0.24 11.06 35.41
C THR A 401 0.67 11.66 34.08
N LEU A 402 1.76 12.46 34.07
CA LEU A 402 2.29 13.04 32.83
C LEU A 402 2.68 11.97 31.81
N ARG A 403 3.38 10.91 32.24
CA ARG A 403 3.80 9.82 31.33
C ARG A 403 2.62 9.05 30.78
N LEU A 404 1.64 8.72 31.62
CA LEU A 404 0.41 8.06 31.17
C LEU A 404 -0.38 8.97 30.20
N GLY A 405 -0.42 10.27 30.47
CA GLY A 405 -1.01 11.25 29.57
C GLY A 405 -0.31 11.30 28.19
N LEU A 406 1.03 11.25 28.16
CA LEU A 406 1.78 11.16 26.90
C LEU A 406 1.52 9.85 26.15
N VAL A 407 1.48 8.72 26.85
CA VAL A 407 1.13 7.41 26.24
C VAL A 407 -0.28 7.47 25.65
N ALA A 408 -1.26 7.98 26.41
CA ALA A 408 -2.63 8.15 25.95
C ALA A 408 -2.72 9.07 24.75
N LEU A 409 -2.01 10.21 24.76
CA LEU A 409 -1.96 11.15 23.64
C LEU A 409 -1.48 10.48 22.35
N VAL A 410 -0.38 9.70 22.40
CA VAL A 410 0.14 8.98 21.23
C VAL A 410 -0.84 7.93 20.74
N LEU A 411 -1.45 7.15 21.63
CA LEU A 411 -2.41 6.13 21.24
C LEU A 411 -3.69 6.75 20.65
N VAL A 412 -4.24 7.76 21.30
CA VAL A 412 -5.45 8.47 20.81
C VAL A 412 -5.18 9.14 19.46
N SER A 413 -4.04 9.84 19.32
CA SER A 413 -3.66 10.44 18.02
C SER A 413 -3.49 9.39 16.93
N THR A 414 -2.91 8.21 17.25
CA THR A 414 -2.76 7.12 16.27
C THR A 414 -4.12 6.56 15.84
N VAL A 415 -5.03 6.27 16.81
CA VAL A 415 -6.39 5.78 16.54
C VAL A 415 -7.20 6.82 15.75
N ALA A 416 -7.07 8.10 16.09
CA ALA A 416 -7.77 9.18 15.38
C ALA A 416 -7.41 9.27 13.89
N THR A 417 -6.30 8.67 13.46
CA THR A 417 -5.95 8.58 12.02
C THR A 417 -6.62 7.39 11.31
N ALA A 418 -7.20 6.41 12.03
CA ALA A 418 -7.79 5.21 11.43
C ALA A 418 -8.86 5.50 10.35
N PRO A 419 -9.70 6.55 10.46
CA PRO A 419 -10.64 6.93 9.41
C PRO A 419 -10.00 7.15 8.04
N LEU A 420 -8.70 7.55 7.98
CA LEU A 420 -7.98 7.68 6.69
C LEU A 420 -8.02 6.40 5.85
N ALA A 421 -8.18 5.24 6.47
CA ALA A 421 -8.26 3.98 5.75
C ALA A 421 -9.58 3.77 5.01
N TYR A 422 -10.65 4.46 5.43
CA TYR A 422 -12.02 4.17 4.99
C TYR A 422 -12.73 5.37 4.35
N LEU A 423 -12.11 6.55 4.32
CA LEU A 423 -12.72 7.77 3.77
C LEU A 423 -13.16 7.64 2.30
N THR A 424 -12.51 6.78 1.54
CA THR A 424 -12.84 6.55 0.13
C THR A 424 -13.81 5.39 -0.07
N MET A 425 -14.27 4.72 1.00
CA MET A 425 -15.12 3.53 0.87
C MET A 425 -16.60 3.88 0.76
N ASP A 426 -17.05 4.89 1.51
CA ASP A 426 -18.46 5.27 1.55
C ASP A 426 -18.67 6.79 1.64
N THR A 427 -17.78 7.52 2.29
CA THR A 427 -17.95 8.96 2.58
C THR A 427 -17.32 9.89 1.56
N ALA A 428 -16.52 9.37 0.63
CA ALA A 428 -15.98 10.17 -0.46
C ALA A 428 -17.05 10.49 -1.49
N THR A 429 -16.85 11.57 -2.25
CA THR A 429 -17.71 11.94 -3.38
C THR A 429 -17.87 10.78 -4.36
N VAL A 430 -16.81 9.97 -4.52
CA VAL A 430 -16.84 8.73 -5.31
C VAL A 430 -16.29 7.61 -4.45
N PRO A 431 -17.11 6.67 -3.99
CA PRO A 431 -16.67 5.51 -3.24
C PRO A 431 -15.73 4.63 -4.07
N SER A 432 -14.68 4.10 -3.43
CA SER A 432 -13.83 3.08 -4.06
C SER A 432 -14.44 1.66 -3.95
N THR A 433 -15.52 1.52 -3.19
CA THR A 433 -16.25 0.28 -3.02
C THR A 433 -17.22 0.09 -4.18
N THR A 434 -17.17 -1.06 -4.84
CA THR A 434 -18.18 -1.48 -5.81
C THR A 434 -19.26 -2.26 -5.09
N TYR A 435 -20.52 -1.85 -5.23
CA TYR A 435 -21.65 -2.57 -4.64
C TYR A 435 -22.08 -3.75 -5.51
N GLU A 436 -22.80 -4.71 -4.91
CA GLU A 436 -23.33 -5.87 -5.65
C GLU A 436 -24.28 -5.46 -6.79
N SER A 437 -25.10 -4.41 -6.58
CA SER A 437 -25.97 -3.84 -7.62
C SER A 437 -25.19 -3.34 -8.83
N GLU A 438 -24.08 -2.67 -8.60
CA GLU A 438 -23.17 -2.18 -9.64
C GLU A 438 -22.52 -3.32 -10.41
N PHE A 439 -21.97 -4.29 -9.68
CA PHE A 439 -21.34 -5.47 -10.28
C PHE A 439 -22.34 -6.30 -11.11
N ASP A 440 -23.57 -6.47 -10.63
CA ASP A 440 -24.62 -7.19 -11.35
C ASP A 440 -25.04 -6.46 -12.62
N GLY A 441 -25.12 -5.13 -12.60
CA GLY A 441 -25.38 -4.32 -13.79
C GLY A 441 -24.26 -4.45 -14.84
N VAL A 442 -23.02 -4.38 -14.39
CA VAL A 442 -21.84 -4.60 -15.27
C VAL A 442 -21.83 -6.03 -15.82
N ARG A 443 -22.10 -7.02 -14.97
CA ARG A 443 -22.20 -8.42 -15.38
C ARG A 443 -23.26 -8.60 -16.45
N PHE A 444 -24.47 -8.05 -16.23
CA PHE A 444 -25.57 -8.12 -17.21
C PHE A 444 -25.11 -7.52 -18.55
N ALA A 445 -24.62 -6.29 -18.57
CA ALA A 445 -24.18 -5.63 -19.79
C ALA A 445 -23.05 -6.39 -20.51
N SER A 446 -22.09 -6.93 -19.75
CA SER A 446 -20.93 -7.62 -20.31
C SER A 446 -21.24 -9.03 -20.82
N THR A 447 -22.34 -9.68 -20.37
CA THR A 447 -22.68 -11.07 -20.73
C THR A 447 -23.89 -11.19 -21.65
N HIS A 448 -24.77 -10.18 -21.69
CA HIS A 448 -26.01 -10.23 -22.44
C HIS A 448 -26.10 -9.20 -23.57
N THR A 449 -25.05 -8.40 -23.75
CA THR A 449 -25.00 -7.45 -24.86
C THR A 449 -23.73 -7.66 -25.67
N ASP A 450 -23.87 -7.79 -26.99
CA ASP A 450 -22.74 -7.97 -27.92
C ASP A 450 -22.09 -6.61 -28.34
N SER A 451 -22.57 -5.52 -27.74
CA SER A 451 -22.14 -4.17 -28.11
C SER A 451 -21.24 -3.56 -27.04
N PRO A 452 -20.28 -2.72 -27.41
CA PRO A 452 -19.57 -1.87 -26.47
C PRO A 452 -20.57 -1.04 -25.65
N TRP A 453 -20.24 -0.77 -24.40
CA TRP A 453 -21.09 0.04 -23.54
C TRP A 453 -20.28 1.15 -22.85
N LEU A 454 -20.98 2.16 -22.41
CA LEU A 454 -20.41 3.32 -21.74
C LEU A 454 -20.89 3.39 -20.28
N SER A 455 -20.06 3.93 -19.44
CA SER A 455 -20.40 4.32 -18.06
C SER A 455 -19.39 5.34 -17.56
N ASP A 456 -19.38 5.57 -16.26
CA ASP A 456 -18.32 6.29 -15.58
C ASP A 456 -17.04 5.44 -15.43
N HIS A 457 -15.99 6.03 -14.88
CA HIS A 457 -14.70 5.36 -14.74
C HIS A 457 -14.78 4.10 -13.85
N SER A 458 -15.59 4.12 -12.76
CA SER A 458 -15.69 2.99 -11.83
C SER A 458 -16.23 1.75 -12.51
N LEU A 459 -17.41 1.84 -13.12
CA LEU A 459 -18.05 0.70 -13.77
C LEU A 459 -17.30 0.24 -15.02
N THR A 460 -16.75 1.18 -15.80
CA THR A 460 -15.92 0.80 -16.95
C THR A 460 -14.66 0.05 -16.54
N ARG A 461 -14.02 0.42 -15.42
CA ARG A 461 -12.87 -0.34 -14.88
C ARG A 461 -13.27 -1.73 -14.41
N VAL A 462 -14.41 -1.90 -13.77
CA VAL A 462 -14.94 -3.24 -13.40
C VAL A 462 -15.18 -4.08 -14.66
N GLY A 463 -15.82 -3.51 -15.68
CA GLY A 463 -16.08 -4.17 -16.96
C GLY A 463 -14.80 -4.57 -17.69
N ALA A 464 -13.87 -3.64 -17.84
CA ALA A 464 -12.58 -3.89 -18.49
C ALA A 464 -11.70 -4.86 -17.73
N ASN A 465 -11.61 -4.71 -16.39
CA ASN A 465 -10.71 -5.50 -15.56
C ASN A 465 -11.20 -6.95 -15.35
N TYR A 466 -12.49 -7.14 -15.03
CA TYR A 466 -13.00 -8.46 -14.67
C TYR A 466 -13.69 -9.21 -15.81
N PHE A 467 -14.45 -8.49 -16.65
CA PHE A 467 -15.20 -9.11 -17.76
C PHE A 467 -14.46 -9.00 -19.11
N LYS A 468 -13.37 -8.22 -19.17
CA LYS A 468 -12.64 -7.90 -20.44
C LYS A 468 -13.57 -7.32 -21.51
N ALA A 469 -14.61 -6.62 -21.08
CA ALA A 469 -15.59 -6.00 -21.94
C ALA A 469 -15.01 -4.77 -22.68
N GLN A 470 -15.54 -4.51 -23.88
CA GLN A 470 -15.24 -3.26 -24.59
C GLN A 470 -16.08 -2.13 -24.00
N VAL A 471 -15.43 -1.19 -23.35
CA VAL A 471 -16.09 -0.14 -22.58
C VAL A 471 -15.44 1.21 -22.82
N GLY A 472 -16.19 2.29 -22.55
CA GLY A 472 -15.66 3.65 -22.62
C GLY A 472 -16.37 4.59 -21.63
N TYR A 473 -15.67 5.64 -21.18
CA TYR A 473 -16.24 6.64 -20.28
C TYR A 473 -16.21 8.07 -20.84
N SER A 474 -15.41 8.34 -21.88
CA SER A 474 -15.19 9.70 -22.39
C SER A 474 -16.48 10.38 -22.89
N ALA A 475 -17.40 9.64 -23.52
CA ALA A 475 -18.66 10.22 -23.98
C ALA A 475 -19.60 10.57 -22.80
N VAL A 476 -19.58 9.78 -21.73
CA VAL A 476 -20.31 10.10 -20.49
C VAL A 476 -19.70 11.33 -19.83
N ALA A 477 -18.38 11.39 -19.72
CA ALA A 477 -17.67 12.54 -19.17
C ALA A 477 -17.98 13.83 -19.96
N ASN A 478 -17.95 13.75 -21.30
CA ASN A 478 -18.30 14.89 -22.17
C ASN A 478 -19.76 15.35 -21.96
N TRP A 479 -20.70 14.40 -21.84
CA TRP A 479 -22.11 14.74 -21.58
C TRP A 479 -22.28 15.45 -20.23
N LEU A 480 -21.67 14.93 -19.18
CA LEU A 480 -21.76 15.52 -17.84
C LEU A 480 -21.14 16.92 -17.77
N SER A 481 -20.12 17.18 -18.61
CA SER A 481 -19.51 18.52 -18.79
C SER A 481 -20.30 19.44 -19.75
N GLY A 482 -21.56 19.11 -20.07
CA GLY A 482 -22.45 19.93 -20.90
C GLY A 482 -22.42 19.63 -22.40
N GLY A 483 -21.74 18.58 -22.85
CA GLY A 483 -21.75 18.08 -24.20
C GLY A 483 -23.00 17.25 -24.54
N PRO A 484 -23.08 16.67 -25.78
CA PRO A 484 -24.21 15.83 -26.18
C PRO A 484 -24.31 14.55 -25.35
N SER A 485 -25.54 14.10 -25.11
CA SER A 485 -25.80 12.84 -24.41
C SER A 485 -25.29 11.63 -25.21
N PRO A 486 -24.82 10.56 -24.52
CA PRO A 486 -24.34 9.36 -25.21
C PRO A 486 -25.47 8.67 -25.99
N ASP A 487 -25.20 8.36 -27.25
CA ASP A 487 -26.17 7.73 -28.15
C ASP A 487 -25.87 6.25 -28.38
N CYS A 488 -25.62 5.53 -27.30
CA CYS A 488 -25.36 4.08 -27.28
C CYS A 488 -25.76 3.43 -25.96
N LEU A 489 -25.41 2.13 -25.76
CA LEU A 489 -25.68 1.43 -24.51
C LEU A 489 -24.92 2.08 -23.35
N VAL A 490 -25.63 2.48 -22.32
CA VAL A 490 -25.06 3.13 -21.13
C VAL A 490 -25.51 2.40 -19.88
N ILE A 491 -24.56 2.18 -18.98
CA ILE A 491 -24.84 1.82 -17.58
C ILE A 491 -24.76 3.11 -16.77
N SER A 492 -25.86 3.51 -16.17
CA SER A 492 -25.94 4.68 -15.30
C SER A 492 -26.30 4.29 -13.88
N GLN A 493 -25.91 5.11 -12.92
CA GLN A 493 -26.09 4.91 -11.48
C GLN A 493 -26.92 6.06 -10.90
N ARG A 494 -27.63 5.78 -9.82
CA ARG A 494 -28.36 6.82 -9.10
C ARG A 494 -27.43 7.87 -8.49
N SER A 495 -26.24 7.47 -8.09
CA SER A 495 -25.20 8.37 -7.56
C SER A 495 -24.84 9.51 -8.52
N TRP A 496 -25.01 9.36 -9.84
CA TRP A 496 -24.78 10.44 -10.81
C TRP A 496 -25.62 11.69 -10.54
N THR A 497 -26.78 11.53 -9.89
CA THR A 497 -27.64 12.66 -9.53
C THR A 497 -27.37 13.25 -8.12
N THR A 498 -26.50 12.64 -7.34
CA THR A 498 -26.23 13.00 -5.95
C THR A 498 -24.75 13.26 -5.65
N THR A 499 -23.91 12.23 -5.67
CA THR A 499 -22.48 12.30 -5.39
C THR A 499 -21.64 12.56 -6.63
N GLY A 500 -22.18 12.25 -7.81
CA GLY A 500 -21.54 12.43 -9.12
C GLY A 500 -20.98 11.14 -9.71
N ALA A 501 -20.81 11.15 -11.04
CA ALA A 501 -20.13 10.10 -11.79
C ALA A 501 -18.62 10.17 -11.56
N HIS A 502 -17.96 9.02 -11.48
CA HIS A 502 -16.51 8.94 -11.34
C HIS A 502 -15.79 9.25 -12.65
N LEU A 503 -15.13 10.39 -12.73
CA LEU A 503 -14.46 10.87 -13.95
C LEU A 503 -12.93 10.94 -13.81
N PHE A 504 -12.33 10.01 -13.08
CA PHE A 504 -10.87 10.00 -12.86
C PHE A 504 -10.06 10.26 -14.16
N PRO A 505 -9.03 11.12 -14.15
CA PRO A 505 -8.47 11.85 -13.00
C PRO A 505 -9.23 13.13 -12.60
N ASN A 506 -10.30 13.48 -13.30
CA ASN A 506 -11.09 14.68 -13.04
C ASN A 506 -11.96 14.50 -11.79
N ALA A 507 -12.43 15.62 -11.25
CA ALA A 507 -13.41 15.63 -10.18
C ALA A 507 -14.74 15.00 -10.64
N PRO A 508 -15.51 14.35 -9.74
CA PRO A 508 -16.83 13.84 -10.09
C PRO A 508 -17.77 14.98 -10.50
N GLU A 509 -18.61 14.70 -11.48
CA GLU A 509 -19.64 15.63 -11.95
C GLU A 509 -21.03 15.04 -11.78
N THR A 510 -22.01 15.88 -11.41
CA THR A 510 -23.40 15.49 -11.22
C THR A 510 -24.27 15.94 -12.40
N VAL A 511 -25.26 15.13 -12.73
CA VAL A 511 -26.38 15.53 -13.60
C VAL A 511 -27.58 15.85 -12.72
N SER A 512 -28.37 16.88 -13.08
CA SER A 512 -29.60 17.16 -12.34
C SER A 512 -30.59 15.99 -12.45
N ALA A 513 -31.34 15.73 -11.37
CA ALA A 513 -32.34 14.65 -11.37
C ALA A 513 -33.36 14.80 -12.50
N THR A 514 -33.73 16.04 -12.88
CA THR A 514 -34.64 16.34 -13.99
C THR A 514 -33.99 15.94 -15.33
N ALA A 515 -32.77 16.41 -15.60
CA ALA A 515 -32.08 16.08 -16.86
C ALA A 515 -31.80 14.58 -16.98
N TYR A 516 -31.48 13.91 -15.87
CA TYR A 516 -31.31 12.45 -15.84
C TYR A 516 -32.64 11.72 -16.16
N ALA A 517 -33.78 12.16 -15.58
CA ALA A 517 -35.09 11.58 -15.81
C ALA A 517 -35.54 11.81 -17.27
N GLU A 518 -35.35 13.01 -17.83
CA GLU A 518 -35.63 13.32 -19.23
C GLU A 518 -34.79 12.45 -20.17
N TRP A 519 -33.50 12.33 -19.90
CA TRP A 519 -32.60 11.49 -20.69
C TRP A 519 -33.01 10.00 -20.63
N THR A 520 -33.31 9.46 -19.45
CA THR A 520 -33.75 8.06 -19.31
C THR A 520 -35.11 7.80 -19.97
N ALA A 521 -36.05 8.78 -19.98
CA ALA A 521 -37.35 8.66 -20.63
C ALA A 521 -37.26 8.50 -22.15
N THR A 522 -36.16 8.94 -22.78
CA THR A 522 -35.91 8.77 -24.22
C THR A 522 -35.23 7.45 -24.59
N ARG A 523 -35.05 6.55 -23.61
CA ARG A 523 -34.26 5.32 -23.79
C ARG A 523 -35.03 4.07 -23.44
N ASN A 524 -34.68 2.96 -24.07
CA ASN A 524 -35.18 1.64 -23.72
C ASN A 524 -34.34 1.09 -22.55
N VAL A 525 -34.95 0.92 -21.39
CA VAL A 525 -34.33 0.23 -20.25
C VAL A 525 -34.33 -1.27 -20.53
N VAL A 526 -33.14 -1.87 -20.57
CA VAL A 526 -32.99 -3.33 -20.82
C VAL A 526 -32.68 -4.10 -19.54
N TYR A 527 -32.20 -3.40 -18.51
CA TYR A 527 -31.96 -3.95 -17.17
C TYR A 527 -32.04 -2.82 -16.13
N ALA A 528 -32.61 -3.11 -15.00
CA ALA A 528 -32.57 -2.24 -13.81
C ALA A 528 -32.56 -3.12 -12.57
N ASN A 529 -31.89 -2.67 -11.53
CA ASN A 529 -31.87 -3.33 -10.25
C ASN A 529 -32.15 -2.34 -9.10
N THR A 530 -32.17 -2.89 -7.90
CA THR A 530 -32.29 -2.15 -6.64
C THR A 530 -31.06 -2.44 -5.77
N GLY A 531 -30.76 -1.60 -4.83
CA GLY A 531 -29.62 -1.79 -3.92
C GLY A 531 -29.08 -0.46 -3.42
N ASN A 532 -27.84 -0.47 -2.93
CA ASN A 532 -27.23 0.72 -2.33
C ASN A 532 -27.00 1.83 -3.37
N ASP A 533 -26.57 1.48 -4.58
CA ASP A 533 -26.54 2.39 -5.73
C ASP A 533 -27.20 1.70 -6.92
N PRO A 534 -28.52 1.91 -7.14
CA PRO A 534 -29.25 1.26 -8.21
C PRO A 534 -28.70 1.61 -9.58
N VAL A 535 -28.58 0.59 -10.42
CA VAL A 535 -28.03 0.68 -11.76
C VAL A 535 -29.11 0.50 -12.80
N VAL A 536 -29.06 1.30 -13.87
CA VAL A 536 -29.93 1.20 -15.03
C VAL A 536 -29.06 1.00 -16.28
N VAL A 537 -29.28 -0.10 -17.00
CA VAL A 537 -28.70 -0.35 -18.32
C VAL A 537 -29.74 0.06 -19.38
N SER A 538 -29.40 1.03 -20.17
CA SER A 538 -30.33 1.60 -21.17
C SER A 538 -29.66 1.80 -22.51
N ARG A 539 -30.48 1.69 -23.60
CA ARG A 539 -30.04 1.97 -24.97
C ARG A 539 -30.98 3.00 -25.62
N PRO A 540 -30.50 3.77 -26.58
CA PRO A 540 -31.37 4.66 -27.38
C PRO A 540 -32.51 3.90 -28.02
N VAL A 541 -33.60 4.60 -28.30
CA VAL A 541 -34.68 4.09 -29.16
C VAL A 541 -34.18 4.08 -30.61
N GLY A 542 -34.12 2.90 -31.24
CA GLY A 542 -33.60 2.71 -32.59
C GLY A 542 -32.26 1.94 -32.65
N ASN A 543 -31.64 1.90 -33.84
CA ASN A 543 -30.38 1.16 -34.07
C ASN A 543 -29.15 2.09 -33.93
N ALA A 544 -28.94 2.64 -32.77
CA ALA A 544 -27.70 3.40 -32.51
C ALA A 544 -26.57 2.44 -32.13
N THR A 545 -25.48 2.49 -32.88
CA THR A 545 -24.22 1.81 -32.54
C THR A 545 -23.28 2.80 -31.85
N CYS A 546 -22.69 2.41 -30.76
CA CYS A 546 -21.58 3.18 -30.19
C CYS A 546 -20.53 3.40 -31.30
N ALA A 547 -20.28 4.63 -31.70
CA ALA A 547 -19.04 4.98 -32.39
C ALA A 547 -17.92 4.45 -31.49
N ALA A 548 -17.11 3.54 -32.02
CA ALA A 548 -16.19 2.71 -31.25
C ALA A 548 -15.54 3.50 -30.13
N ALA A 549 -15.68 3.04 -28.91
CA ALA A 549 -14.95 3.55 -27.77
C ALA A 549 -13.46 3.20 -27.94
N THR A 550 -12.83 3.82 -28.95
CA THR A 550 -11.40 3.73 -29.24
C THR A 550 -10.65 4.70 -28.33
N ASN A 551 -10.89 4.63 -27.04
CA ASN A 551 -9.91 5.14 -26.09
C ASN A 551 -9.28 3.95 -25.40
N ARG A 552 -8.18 3.50 -26.02
CA ARG A 552 -7.19 2.66 -25.34
C ARG A 552 -6.89 3.33 -24.00
N THR A 553 -7.15 2.59 -22.96
CA THR A 553 -6.69 2.79 -21.59
C THR A 553 -5.38 3.56 -21.51
N VAL A 554 -5.40 4.65 -20.78
CA VAL A 554 -4.22 5.22 -20.13
C VAL A 554 -3.93 4.40 -18.87
#